data_85f11daed8f6525cd76c6624f7b13735
#
_entry.id   85f11daed8f6525cd76c6624f7b13735
#
_cell.length_a   1.000
_cell.length_b   1.000
_cell.length_c   1.000
_cell.angle_alpha   90.00
_cell.angle_beta   90.00
_cell.angle_gamma   90.00
#
_symmetry.space_group_name_H-M   'P 1'
#
loop_
_entity.id
_entity.type
_entity.pdbx_description
1 polymer ?
#
loop_
_entity_poly.entity_id
_entity_poly.type
_entity_poly.pdbx_seq_one_letter_code
_entity_poly.pdbx_strand_id
1 'polypeptide(L)'
;MNVIFAILFIPKRSKLMKNIALLRSNVILIVFIYSIISLITDNQSFAQEYKIKTIVIDAGHGGKDGSTRGLYSTEKDVALKTALRLGKLIEENLKDVKVIFTRNDDTFIPLYERIGIANNAKADIFISIHCNDMPVYSSRYISGY
;
A
#
# COMPACT_ATOMS: atom_id res chain seq x y z
N MET A 1 -84.97 38.98 -30.85
CA MET A 1 -84.09 38.63 -29.75
C MET A 1 -83.18 37.52 -30.26
N ASN A 2 -82.00 37.88 -30.76
CA ASN A 2 -81.05 36.92 -31.34
C ASN A 2 -80.06 36.45 -30.33
N VAL A 3 -80.11 35.17 -29.96
CA VAL A 3 -79.17 34.53 -29.04
C VAL A 3 -78.00 34.03 -29.91
N ILE A 4 -76.79 34.64 -29.71
CA ILE A 4 -75.57 34.21 -30.38
C ILE A 4 -74.93 33.15 -29.46
N PHE A 5 -74.91 31.90 -29.94
CA PHE A 5 -74.16 30.82 -29.32
C PHE A 5 -72.69 30.91 -29.77
N ALA A 6 -71.78 31.34 -28.85
CA ALA A 6 -70.36 31.27 -29.09
C ALA A 6 -69.88 29.85 -28.73
N ILE A 7 -69.57 29.06 -29.74
CA ILE A 7 -68.91 27.74 -29.50
C ILE A 7 -67.44 28.03 -29.28
N LEU A 8 -67.02 27.95 -28.03
CA LEU A 8 -65.61 27.96 -27.65
C LEU A 8 -64.96 26.63 -28.02
N PHE A 9 -64.15 26.70 -29.06
CA PHE A 9 -63.36 25.57 -29.51
C PHE A 9 -62.18 25.36 -28.55
N ILE A 10 -62.26 24.39 -27.64
CA ILE A 10 -61.19 24.00 -26.76
C ILE A 10 -60.21 23.12 -27.55
N PRO A 11 -59.03 23.61 -27.92
CA PRO A 11 -58.11 22.81 -28.69
C PRO A 11 -57.67 21.58 -27.89
N LYS A 12 -57.50 20.45 -28.57
CA LYS A 12 -57.14 19.14 -28.05
C LYS A 12 -55.95 19.20 -27.06
N ARG A 13 -56.21 19.49 -25.80
CA ARG A 13 -55.21 19.41 -24.69
C ARG A 13 -54.57 18.02 -24.53
N SER A 14 -55.17 16.98 -25.12
CA SER A 14 -54.73 15.59 -24.94
C SER A 14 -53.39 15.27 -25.62
N LYS A 15 -53.09 15.86 -26.78
CA LYS A 15 -51.86 15.57 -27.53
C LYS A 15 -50.65 16.28 -26.90
N LEU A 16 -50.81 17.53 -26.48
CA LEU A 16 -49.75 18.31 -25.82
C LEU A 16 -49.40 17.69 -24.44
N MET A 17 -50.42 17.29 -23.66
CA MET A 17 -50.20 16.65 -22.37
C MET A 17 -49.50 15.30 -22.49
N LYS A 18 -49.79 14.50 -23.52
CA LYS A 18 -49.09 13.24 -23.81
C LYS A 18 -47.61 13.49 -24.18
N ASN A 19 -47.34 14.50 -25.00
CA ASN A 19 -45.97 14.83 -25.37
C ASN A 19 -45.15 15.33 -24.20
N ILE A 20 -45.75 16.14 -23.32
CA ILE A 20 -45.09 16.59 -22.07
C ILE A 20 -44.83 15.41 -21.11
N ALA A 21 -45.76 14.48 -20.98
CA ALA A 21 -45.58 13.28 -20.15
C ALA A 21 -44.47 12.38 -20.69
N LEU A 22 -44.42 12.19 -22.03
CA LEU A 22 -43.36 11.41 -22.69
C LEU A 22 -41.99 12.09 -22.52
N LEU A 23 -41.92 13.42 -22.67
CA LEU A 23 -40.71 14.19 -22.47
C LEU A 23 -40.19 14.05 -21.03
N ARG A 24 -41.09 14.16 -20.00
CA ARG A 24 -40.76 13.97 -18.61
C ARG A 24 -40.24 12.55 -18.32
N SER A 25 -40.88 11.53 -18.92
CA SER A 25 -40.46 10.13 -18.74
C SER A 25 -39.04 9.92 -19.31
N ASN A 26 -38.74 10.47 -20.49
CA ASN A 26 -37.43 10.35 -21.08
C ASN A 26 -36.36 11.09 -20.29
N VAL A 27 -36.66 12.27 -19.74
CA VAL A 27 -35.72 13.00 -18.88
C VAL A 27 -35.41 12.21 -17.60
N ILE A 28 -36.44 11.62 -16.96
CA ILE A 28 -36.24 10.78 -15.75
C ILE A 28 -35.37 9.58 -16.10
N LEU A 29 -35.61 8.92 -17.21
CA LEU A 29 -34.82 7.78 -17.66
C LEU A 29 -33.34 8.16 -17.90
N ILE A 30 -33.10 9.30 -18.55
CA ILE A 30 -31.74 9.81 -18.80
C ILE A 30 -31.02 10.11 -17.47
N VAL A 31 -31.68 10.77 -16.53
CA VAL A 31 -31.11 11.07 -15.20
C VAL A 31 -30.79 9.78 -14.44
N PHE A 32 -31.67 8.77 -14.53
CA PHE A 32 -31.46 7.48 -13.89
C PHE A 32 -30.26 6.72 -14.50
N ILE A 33 -30.15 6.71 -15.84
CA ILE A 33 -29.00 6.12 -16.54
C ILE A 33 -27.71 6.86 -16.15
N TYR A 34 -27.73 8.18 -16.10
CA TYR A 34 -26.56 8.98 -15.69
C TYR A 34 -26.14 8.69 -14.24
N SER A 35 -27.10 8.51 -13.34
CA SER A 35 -26.85 8.12 -11.96
C SER A 35 -26.20 6.74 -11.86
N ILE A 36 -26.65 5.75 -12.66
CA ILE A 36 -26.05 4.41 -12.71
C ILE A 36 -24.62 4.48 -13.27
N ILE A 37 -24.39 5.23 -14.35
CA ILE A 37 -23.07 5.40 -14.94
C ILE A 37 -22.12 6.05 -13.95
N SER A 38 -22.56 7.08 -13.22
CA SER A 38 -21.78 7.72 -12.15
C SER A 38 -21.36 6.74 -11.05
N LEU A 39 -22.28 5.87 -10.61
CA LEU A 39 -21.97 4.84 -9.60
C LEU A 39 -20.96 3.79 -10.10
N ILE A 40 -20.92 3.53 -11.40
CA ILE A 40 -19.96 2.58 -12.00
C ILE A 40 -18.60 3.23 -12.21
N THR A 41 -18.56 4.52 -12.56
CA THR A 41 -17.30 5.22 -12.84
C THR A 41 -16.52 5.61 -11.58
N ASP A 42 -17.17 5.84 -10.44
CA ASP A 42 -16.51 6.18 -9.17
C ASP A 42 -15.75 5.02 -8.51
N ASN A 43 -15.93 3.78 -9.01
CA ASN A 43 -15.23 2.60 -8.47
C ASN A 43 -13.86 2.32 -9.14
N GLN A 44 -13.38 3.19 -10.01
CA GLN A 44 -11.99 3.14 -10.45
C GLN A 44 -11.10 3.79 -9.39
N SER A 45 -10.99 3.14 -8.23
CA SER A 45 -9.87 3.35 -7.34
C SER A 45 -8.63 2.96 -8.14
N PHE A 46 -7.93 3.94 -8.71
CA PHE A 46 -6.58 3.74 -9.22
C PHE A 46 -5.73 3.40 -8.01
N ALA A 47 -5.63 2.12 -7.70
CA ALA A 47 -4.54 1.63 -6.87
C ALA A 47 -3.28 2.03 -7.63
N GLN A 48 -2.69 3.16 -7.23
CA GLN A 48 -1.40 3.57 -7.75
C GLN A 48 -0.45 2.43 -7.43
N GLU A 49 0.05 1.75 -8.45
CA GLU A 49 1.01 0.66 -8.29
C GLU A 49 2.24 1.24 -7.60
N TYR A 50 2.34 1.01 -6.28
CA TYR A 50 3.46 1.49 -5.49
C TYR A 50 4.66 0.61 -5.82
N LYS A 51 5.64 1.19 -6.51
CA LYS A 51 6.90 0.50 -6.84
C LYS A 51 7.92 0.77 -5.75
N ILE A 52 8.39 -0.29 -5.11
CA ILE A 52 9.53 -0.26 -4.19
C ILE A 52 10.76 0.14 -5.00
N LYS A 53 11.46 1.19 -4.56
CA LYS A 53 12.66 1.72 -5.22
C LYS A 53 13.89 1.66 -4.34
N THR A 54 13.72 1.75 -3.01
CA THR A 54 14.83 1.81 -2.07
C THR A 54 14.56 0.91 -0.89
N ILE A 55 15.47 -0.02 -0.65
CA ILE A 55 15.45 -0.92 0.52
C ILE A 55 16.69 -0.62 1.36
N VAL A 56 16.51 -0.36 2.65
CA VAL A 56 17.61 -0.30 3.62
C VAL A 56 17.66 -1.61 4.38
N ILE A 57 18.82 -2.25 4.40
CA ILE A 57 19.08 -3.48 5.15
C ILE A 57 19.97 -3.12 6.35
N ASP A 58 19.45 -3.37 7.53
CA ASP A 58 20.13 -3.16 8.80
C ASP A 58 20.67 -4.48 9.33
N ALA A 59 21.99 -4.59 9.39
CA ALA A 59 22.65 -5.69 10.07
C ALA A 59 22.79 -5.35 11.55
N GLY A 60 22.02 -6.01 12.41
CA GLY A 60 22.00 -5.76 13.84
C GLY A 60 23.38 -5.82 14.47
N HIS A 61 23.57 -5.07 15.59
CA HIS A 61 24.82 -4.98 16.34
C HIS A 61 26.02 -4.47 15.52
N GLY A 62 27.25 -4.87 15.88
CA GLY A 62 28.46 -4.50 15.18
C GLY A 62 29.52 -3.83 16.08
N GLY A 63 30.79 -3.99 15.73
CA GLY A 63 31.92 -3.42 16.45
C GLY A 63 31.94 -3.80 17.95
N LYS A 64 31.87 -2.78 18.80
CA LYS A 64 31.88 -2.92 20.27
C LYS A 64 30.58 -3.44 20.88
N ASP A 65 29.50 -3.50 20.12
CA ASP A 65 28.24 -4.07 20.59
C ASP A 65 28.39 -5.59 20.67
N GLY A 66 28.37 -6.08 21.91
CA GLY A 66 28.72 -7.47 22.21
C GLY A 66 27.78 -8.50 21.68
N SER A 67 26.50 -8.16 21.42
CA SER A 67 25.46 -9.07 20.94
C SER A 67 25.47 -10.47 21.58
N THR A 68 24.54 -11.33 21.22
CA THR A 68 24.49 -12.72 21.64
C THR A 68 25.62 -13.53 21.00
N ARG A 69 26.24 -14.41 21.79
CA ARG A 69 27.32 -15.29 21.34
C ARG A 69 26.88 -16.75 21.37
N GLY A 70 26.87 -17.36 20.20
CA GLY A 70 26.68 -18.81 20.04
C GLY A 70 27.98 -19.59 20.20
N LEU A 71 27.91 -20.91 19.98
CA LEU A 71 29.10 -21.80 20.06
C LEU A 71 30.15 -21.50 18.98
N TYR A 72 29.72 -21.05 17.79
CA TYR A 72 30.62 -20.92 16.62
C TYR A 72 30.63 -19.52 16.04
N SER A 73 29.72 -18.65 16.42
CA SER A 73 29.58 -17.32 15.84
C SER A 73 28.94 -16.34 16.82
N THR A 74 29.08 -15.05 16.52
CA THR A 74 28.34 -13.98 17.21
C THR A 74 27.15 -13.56 16.39
N GLU A 75 26.13 -13.00 17.04
CA GLU A 75 24.96 -12.47 16.35
C GLU A 75 25.35 -11.43 15.31
N LYS A 76 26.24 -10.49 15.66
CA LYS A 76 26.70 -9.44 14.73
C LYS A 76 27.30 -10.01 13.44
N ASP A 77 28.02 -11.16 13.52
CA ASP A 77 28.64 -11.79 12.35
C ASP A 77 27.59 -12.48 11.47
N VAL A 78 26.61 -13.15 12.10
CA VAL A 78 25.50 -13.81 11.38
C VAL A 78 24.61 -12.76 10.73
N ALA A 79 24.24 -11.70 11.46
CA ALA A 79 23.43 -10.61 10.94
C ALA A 79 24.09 -9.93 9.73
N LEU A 80 25.40 -9.65 9.81
CA LEU A 80 26.15 -9.05 8.70
C LEU A 80 26.18 -9.95 7.48
N LYS A 81 26.56 -11.22 7.64
CA LYS A 81 26.61 -12.16 6.52
C LYS A 81 25.23 -12.34 5.84
N THR A 82 24.19 -12.40 6.65
CA THR A 82 22.82 -12.54 6.15
C THR A 82 22.38 -11.27 5.41
N ALA A 83 22.66 -10.09 5.96
CA ALA A 83 22.34 -8.80 5.34
C ALA A 83 23.02 -8.65 3.98
N LEU A 84 24.33 -8.92 3.90
CA LEU A 84 25.09 -8.84 2.65
C LEU A 84 24.59 -9.85 1.62
N ARG A 85 24.23 -11.07 2.04
CA ARG A 85 23.67 -12.09 1.14
C ARG A 85 22.30 -11.67 0.62
N LEU A 86 21.44 -11.14 1.49
CA LEU A 86 20.12 -10.65 1.11
C LEU A 86 20.23 -9.49 0.11
N GLY A 87 21.09 -8.51 0.40
CA GLY A 87 21.28 -7.37 -0.49
C GLY A 87 21.74 -7.80 -1.88
N LYS A 88 22.71 -8.71 -1.95
CA LYS A 88 23.17 -9.28 -3.22
C LYS A 88 22.03 -9.95 -3.99
N LEU A 89 21.20 -10.75 -3.33
CA LEU A 89 20.04 -11.41 -3.97
C LEU A 89 19.02 -10.40 -4.48
N ILE A 90 18.78 -9.32 -3.75
CA ILE A 90 17.88 -8.24 -4.20
C ILE A 90 18.44 -7.57 -5.45
N GLU A 91 19.70 -7.18 -5.46
CA GLU A 91 20.37 -6.53 -6.60
C GLU A 91 20.44 -7.42 -7.85
N GLU A 92 20.60 -8.74 -7.67
CA GLU A 92 20.60 -9.71 -8.75
C GLU A 92 19.23 -9.88 -9.40
N ASN A 93 18.13 -9.82 -8.61
CA ASN A 93 16.78 -10.17 -9.06
C ASN A 93 15.87 -8.95 -9.27
N LEU A 94 16.12 -7.81 -8.62
CA LEU A 94 15.31 -6.61 -8.67
C LEU A 94 16.14 -5.42 -9.17
N LYS A 95 16.31 -5.32 -10.48
CA LYS A 95 17.22 -4.33 -11.11
C LYS A 95 16.87 -2.87 -10.86
N ASP A 96 15.59 -2.58 -10.61
CA ASP A 96 15.09 -1.21 -10.38
C ASP A 96 15.09 -0.83 -8.89
N VAL A 97 15.59 -1.70 -8.00
CA VAL A 97 15.62 -1.50 -6.55
C VAL A 97 17.05 -1.17 -6.09
N LYS A 98 17.18 -0.04 -5.42
CA LYS A 98 18.43 0.37 -4.75
C LYS A 98 18.52 -0.27 -3.37
N VAL A 99 19.62 -0.94 -3.07
CA VAL A 99 19.93 -1.48 -1.75
C VAL A 99 20.91 -0.57 -1.02
N ILE A 100 20.66 -0.27 0.24
CA ILE A 100 21.54 0.49 1.13
C ILE A 100 21.69 -0.32 2.42
N PHE A 101 22.91 -0.47 2.90
CA PHE A 101 23.19 -1.13 4.16
C PHE A 101 23.44 -0.10 5.26
N THR A 102 22.98 -0.35 6.49
CA THR A 102 23.38 0.46 7.65
C THR A 102 24.85 0.27 7.96
N ARG A 103 25.37 -0.97 7.77
CA ARG A 103 26.79 -1.32 7.81
C ARG A 103 27.08 -2.46 6.83
N ASN A 104 28.27 -2.49 6.29
CA ASN A 104 28.76 -3.55 5.40
C ASN A 104 30.04 -4.25 5.96
N ASP A 105 30.45 -3.87 7.14
CA ASP A 105 31.56 -4.43 7.89
C ASP A 105 31.24 -4.55 9.39
N ASP A 106 32.24 -4.86 10.25
CA ASP A 106 32.06 -4.96 11.70
C ASP A 106 32.12 -3.59 12.39
N THR A 107 31.44 -2.58 11.86
CA THR A 107 31.34 -1.25 12.47
C THR A 107 30.12 -1.17 13.40
N PHE A 108 30.28 -0.46 14.53
CA PHE A 108 29.17 -0.12 15.42
C PHE A 108 28.40 1.09 14.87
N ILE A 109 27.11 0.93 14.64
CA ILE A 109 26.19 1.99 14.23
C ILE A 109 25.14 2.18 15.35
N PRO A 110 25.04 3.36 15.97
CA PRO A 110 24.01 3.65 16.96
C PRO A 110 22.60 3.50 16.41
N LEU A 111 21.62 3.11 17.24
CA LEU A 111 20.23 2.86 16.79
C LEU A 111 19.61 4.06 16.07
N TYR A 112 19.85 5.28 16.58
CA TYR A 112 19.30 6.50 15.95
C TYR A 112 19.90 6.77 14.57
N GLU A 113 21.17 6.41 14.34
CA GLU A 113 21.81 6.55 13.03
C GLU A 113 21.25 5.55 12.03
N ARG A 114 20.94 4.32 12.42
CA ARG A 114 20.32 3.30 11.56
C ARG A 114 18.99 3.79 10.98
N ILE A 115 18.15 4.34 11.87
CA ILE A 115 16.87 4.96 11.47
C ILE A 115 17.12 6.21 10.61
N GLY A 116 18.13 7.02 10.96
CA GLY A 116 18.54 8.19 10.19
C GLY A 116 18.95 7.84 8.76
N ILE A 117 19.71 6.76 8.57
CA ILE A 117 20.09 6.25 7.23
C ILE A 117 18.84 5.93 6.40
N ALA A 118 17.88 5.22 6.97
CA ALA A 118 16.64 4.84 6.28
C ALA A 118 15.79 6.07 5.91
N ASN A 119 15.62 7.01 6.84
CA ASN A 119 14.85 8.23 6.63
C ASN A 119 15.49 9.15 5.57
N ASN A 120 16.82 9.34 5.66
CA ASN A 120 17.56 10.16 4.71
C ASN A 120 17.55 9.56 3.28
N ALA A 121 17.58 8.23 3.21
CA ALA A 121 17.45 7.51 1.95
C ALA A 121 16.02 7.50 1.39
N LYS A 122 15.02 7.97 2.15
CA LYS A 122 13.59 7.83 1.86
C LYS A 122 13.25 6.39 1.49
N ALA A 123 13.71 5.46 2.33
CA ALA A 123 13.54 4.03 2.09
C ALA A 123 12.06 3.64 2.05
N ASP A 124 11.69 2.85 1.07
CA ASP A 124 10.36 2.25 0.97
C ASP A 124 10.23 1.07 1.94
N ILE A 125 11.34 0.37 2.19
CA ILE A 125 11.40 -0.75 3.12
C ILE A 125 12.68 -0.64 3.96
N PHE A 126 12.52 -0.90 5.28
CA PHE A 126 13.63 -1.09 6.22
C PHE A 126 13.57 -2.53 6.76
N ILE A 127 14.66 -3.28 6.57
CA ILE A 127 14.78 -4.67 7.01
C ILE A 127 15.90 -4.76 8.04
N SER A 128 15.56 -5.01 9.30
CA SER A 128 16.55 -5.23 10.36
C SER A 128 16.71 -6.72 10.62
N ILE A 129 17.96 -7.18 10.67
CA ILE A 129 18.34 -8.59 10.80
C ILE A 129 19.02 -8.80 12.14
N HIS A 130 18.40 -9.62 12.97
CA HIS A 130 18.85 -10.01 14.29
C HIS A 130 18.74 -11.52 14.50
N CYS A 131 19.44 -12.04 15.50
CA CYS A 131 19.23 -13.39 16.03
C CYS A 131 18.70 -13.25 17.45
N ASN A 132 17.56 -13.85 17.74
CA ASN A 132 17.03 -13.84 19.10
C ASN A 132 17.78 -14.87 19.95
N ASP A 133 18.12 -14.47 21.18
CA ASP A 133 18.59 -15.40 22.19
C ASP A 133 17.40 -16.10 22.85
N MET A 134 17.53 -17.40 23.10
CA MET A 134 16.55 -18.13 23.89
C MET A 134 16.95 -18.06 25.36
N PRO A 135 16.07 -17.62 26.28
CA PRO A 135 16.38 -17.68 27.71
C PRO A 135 16.78 -19.09 28.12
N VAL A 136 17.81 -19.21 28.97
CA VAL A 136 18.39 -20.49 29.46
C VAL A 136 17.33 -21.46 30.01
N TYR A 137 16.14 -20.96 30.37
CA TYR A 137 15.01 -21.77 30.81
C TYR A 137 14.40 -22.65 29.75
N SER A 138 14.49 -22.30 28.47
CA SER A 138 13.93 -23.09 27.37
C SER A 138 14.81 -24.29 26.99
N SER A 139 16.12 -24.22 27.25
CA SER A 139 17.03 -25.32 26.97
C SER A 139 16.82 -26.54 27.89
N ARG A 140 16.21 -26.33 29.07
CA ARG A 140 15.88 -27.42 30.01
C ARG A 140 14.63 -28.22 29.60
N TYR A 141 13.73 -27.65 28.79
CA TYR A 141 12.52 -28.34 28.35
C TYR A 141 12.74 -29.20 27.08
N ILE A 142 13.82 -28.95 26.34
CA ILE A 142 14.10 -29.71 25.09
C ILE A 142 14.97 -30.96 25.38
N SER A 143 15.66 -31.01 26.52
CA SER A 143 16.49 -32.16 26.90
C SER A 143 15.72 -33.30 27.61
N GLY A 144 14.41 -33.24 27.67
CA GLY A 144 13.52 -34.18 28.34
C GLY A 144 12.73 -35.11 27.42
N TYR A 145 13.13 -35.28 26.14
CA TYR A 145 12.59 -36.29 25.24
C TYR A 145 13.71 -37.24 24.80
#